data_49171b3eea4172cecaa012b7a85a5f00
#
_entry.id   49171b3eea4172cecaa012b7a85a5f00
#
_cell.length_a   1.000
_cell.length_b   1.000
_cell.length_c   1.000
_cell.angle_alpha   90.00
_cell.angle_beta   90.00
_cell.angle_gamma   90.00
#
_symmetry.space_group_name_H-M   'P 1'
#
loop_
_entity.id
_entity.type
_entity.pdbx_description
1 polymer ?
#
loop_
_entity_poly.entity_id
_entity_poly.type
_entity_poly.pdbx_seq_one_letter_code
_entity_poly.pdbx_strand_id
1 'polypeptide(L)'
;MTQIDPSQLSVILSGPYLSHSGFSKTNRELAFRLSRKGVRVRADICESKVEVDTKTAEEVRRLSKTQVPPGTPIVYSMTMPSIISNDGPKILFTMMESSNGLHKEYCEKMDLASEVWVPTTHMSDLLSEAGVSSPVHIVPLGVDQEVFGPRSGQMGLPSTARSFRFLSVSWWGPRKGFDILIKAFVMEFFDSDDVCLVISSRDHGGKPASYIASEIEGIVKSTGKEDRAPIVLHSRITTDKELASLYNACNVFVLASRGEGYSLPIVEAASCGLPVISTRCTAQETYLDDSNAYLLDPEGFGKADPRDGRASSVGRWCKFYENQQFPVFSGKSVRRLGELMRESYEDRATAAAKAAILTEKVRTKMTWDHATDVFITRLAAVSAKQREKKQ
;
A
#
# COMPACT_ATOMS: atom_id res chain seq x y z
N MET A 1 16.04 18.28 -23.81
CA MET A 1 14.80 18.38 -23.01
C MET A 1 14.86 19.71 -22.29
N THR A 2 13.90 20.61 -22.50
CA THR A 2 13.82 21.88 -21.76
C THR A 2 13.66 21.57 -20.29
N GLN A 3 14.48 22.16 -19.45
CA GLN A 3 14.42 21.97 -17.99
C GLN A 3 13.05 22.45 -17.49
N ILE A 4 12.29 21.55 -16.84
CA ILE A 4 10.98 21.90 -16.27
C ILE A 4 11.22 22.78 -15.05
N ASP A 5 10.65 23.98 -15.04
CA ASP A 5 10.63 24.84 -13.85
C ASP A 5 9.35 24.54 -13.03
N PRO A 6 9.46 23.88 -11.87
CA PRO A 6 8.33 23.54 -11.05
C PRO A 6 7.52 24.75 -10.55
N SER A 7 8.16 25.93 -10.43
CA SER A 7 7.50 27.15 -9.95
C SER A 7 6.41 27.67 -10.91
N GLN A 8 6.46 27.26 -12.17
CA GLN A 8 5.47 27.57 -13.18
C GLN A 8 4.26 26.60 -13.19
N LEU A 9 4.32 25.57 -12.35
CA LEU A 9 3.29 24.54 -12.28
C LEU A 9 2.34 24.78 -11.09
N SER A 10 1.08 24.43 -11.31
CA SER A 10 0.05 24.45 -10.27
C SER A 10 -0.76 23.16 -10.37
N VAL A 11 -1.22 22.64 -9.22
CA VAL A 11 -2.06 21.44 -9.16
C VAL A 11 -3.03 21.52 -7.99
N ILE A 12 -4.24 20.99 -8.19
CA ILE A 12 -5.18 20.67 -7.12
C ILE A 12 -5.10 19.17 -6.90
N LEU A 13 -4.73 18.74 -5.68
CA LEU A 13 -4.76 17.33 -5.28
C LEU A 13 -6.01 17.09 -4.45
N SER A 14 -6.99 16.39 -5.03
CA SER A 14 -8.27 16.07 -4.38
C SER A 14 -8.27 14.64 -3.87
N GLY A 15 -8.53 14.46 -2.58
CA GLY A 15 -8.55 13.14 -1.98
C GLY A 15 -8.44 13.14 -0.45
N PRO A 16 -8.24 11.97 0.18
CA PRO A 16 -8.02 11.85 1.60
C PRO A 16 -6.61 12.31 2.01
N TYR A 17 -6.50 12.92 3.21
CA TYR A 17 -5.24 13.44 3.77
C TYR A 17 -5.08 13.15 5.26
N LEU A 18 -6.20 13.04 5.98
CA LEU A 18 -6.23 13.13 7.44
C LEU A 18 -6.35 11.78 8.13
N SER A 19 -6.44 10.69 7.36
CA SER A 19 -6.48 9.32 7.87
C SER A 19 -5.12 8.61 7.72
N HIS A 20 -5.03 7.40 8.27
CA HIS A 20 -3.85 6.52 8.14
C HIS A 20 -3.92 5.60 6.90
N SER A 21 -4.83 5.86 5.96
CA SER A 21 -4.93 5.07 4.73
C SER A 21 -3.74 5.27 3.79
N GLY A 22 -3.48 4.30 2.92
CA GLY A 22 -2.43 4.40 1.90
C GLY A 22 -2.62 5.60 0.97
N PHE A 23 -3.86 5.91 0.58
CA PHE A 23 -4.17 7.11 -0.22
C PHE A 23 -3.87 8.39 0.55
N SER A 24 -4.26 8.48 1.83
CA SER A 24 -3.98 9.66 2.64
C SER A 24 -2.47 9.89 2.81
N LYS A 25 -1.69 8.82 3.02
CA LYS A 25 -0.23 8.89 3.05
C LYS A 25 0.33 9.37 1.70
N THR A 26 -0.10 8.77 0.60
CA THR A 26 0.31 9.15 -0.76
C THR A 26 0.05 10.63 -1.03
N ASN A 27 -1.13 11.12 -0.69
CA ASN A 27 -1.50 12.52 -0.92
C ASN A 27 -0.66 13.49 -0.10
N ARG A 28 -0.39 13.17 1.17
CA ARG A 28 0.50 13.98 2.02
C ARG A 28 1.92 14.03 1.47
N GLU A 29 2.50 12.87 1.15
CA GLU A 29 3.86 12.77 0.64
C GLU A 29 4.04 13.55 -0.66
N LEU A 30 3.13 13.39 -1.61
CA LEU A 30 3.15 14.13 -2.87
C LEU A 30 2.93 15.63 -2.65
N ALA A 31 1.89 16.02 -1.89
CA ALA A 31 1.56 17.42 -1.68
C ALA A 31 2.71 18.20 -1.02
N PHE A 32 3.31 17.63 0.03
CA PHE A 32 4.39 18.27 0.76
C PHE A 32 5.68 18.37 -0.10
N ARG A 33 6.02 17.31 -0.85
CA ARG A 33 7.23 17.31 -1.70
C ARG A 33 7.07 18.20 -2.93
N LEU A 34 5.93 18.16 -3.59
CA LEU A 34 5.61 19.08 -4.69
C LEU A 34 5.71 20.54 -4.24
N SER A 35 5.11 20.88 -3.08
CA SER A 35 5.19 22.22 -2.50
C SER A 35 6.64 22.64 -2.19
N ARG A 36 7.46 21.74 -1.62
CA ARG A 36 8.89 21.99 -1.35
C ARG A 36 9.70 22.17 -2.62
N LYS A 37 9.33 21.50 -3.73
CA LYS A 37 9.96 21.67 -5.04
C LYS A 37 9.46 22.91 -5.80
N GLY A 38 8.59 23.72 -5.21
CA GLY A 38 8.10 24.99 -5.75
C GLY A 38 6.80 24.90 -6.54
N VAL A 39 6.21 23.72 -6.73
CA VAL A 39 4.90 23.59 -7.36
C VAL A 39 3.83 24.24 -6.47
N ARG A 40 2.93 25.00 -7.05
CA ARG A 40 1.80 25.58 -6.33
C ARG A 40 0.69 24.54 -6.12
N VAL A 41 0.64 23.97 -4.91
CA VAL A 41 -0.27 22.89 -4.55
C VAL A 41 -1.43 23.39 -3.73
N ARG A 42 -2.66 23.08 -4.15
CA ARG A 42 -3.86 23.17 -3.31
C ARG A 42 -4.32 21.77 -2.94
N ALA A 43 -4.41 21.47 -1.64
CA ALA A 43 -5.01 20.26 -1.13
C ALA A 43 -6.54 20.42 -1.05
N ASP A 44 -7.27 19.58 -1.75
CA ASP A 44 -8.73 19.51 -1.69
C ASP A 44 -9.12 18.27 -0.87
N ILE A 45 -9.51 18.51 0.39
CA ILE A 45 -9.65 17.49 1.44
C ILE A 45 -11.06 16.91 1.39
N CYS A 46 -11.19 15.61 1.15
CA CYS A 46 -12.50 14.93 1.09
C CYS A 46 -12.90 14.22 2.40
N GLU A 47 -12.12 14.39 3.48
CA GLU A 47 -12.36 13.77 4.79
C GLU A 47 -12.71 14.80 5.86
N SER A 48 -13.56 14.40 6.82
CA SER A 48 -13.88 15.20 8.01
C SER A 48 -13.17 14.73 9.28
N LYS A 49 -12.87 13.42 9.38
CA LYS A 49 -12.21 12.84 10.55
C LYS A 49 -10.70 13.06 10.47
N VAL A 50 -10.10 13.48 11.57
CA VAL A 50 -8.64 13.69 11.70
C VAL A 50 -8.06 12.58 12.55
N GLU A 51 -7.16 11.79 11.98
CA GLU A 51 -6.45 10.67 12.65
C GLU A 51 -4.94 10.93 12.76
N VAL A 52 -4.41 11.85 11.93
CA VAL A 52 -2.99 12.24 11.93
C VAL A 52 -2.68 13.22 13.05
N ASP A 53 -1.39 13.39 13.37
CA ASP A 53 -0.94 14.36 14.36
C ASP A 53 -1.28 15.82 13.97
N THR A 54 -1.29 16.70 14.96
CA THR A 54 -1.68 18.12 14.81
C THR A 54 -0.83 18.83 13.78
N LYS A 55 0.50 18.64 13.79
CA LYS A 55 1.43 19.30 12.86
C LYS A 55 1.14 18.91 11.41
N THR A 56 0.94 17.63 11.16
CA THR A 56 0.55 17.11 9.83
C THR A 56 -0.79 17.71 9.40
N ALA A 57 -1.79 17.73 10.29
CA ALA A 57 -3.11 18.30 9.97
C ALA A 57 -3.05 19.80 9.67
N GLU A 58 -2.24 20.57 10.40
CA GLU A 58 -2.02 22.00 10.16
C GLU A 58 -1.37 22.26 8.80
N GLU A 59 -0.35 21.49 8.43
CA GLU A 59 0.31 21.63 7.14
C GLU A 59 -0.64 21.33 5.97
N VAL A 60 -1.48 20.28 6.09
CA VAL A 60 -2.53 19.98 5.12
C VAL A 60 -3.54 21.13 5.01
N ARG A 61 -3.99 21.67 6.15
CA ARG A 61 -4.90 22.83 6.16
C ARG A 61 -4.26 24.10 5.57
N ARG A 62 -2.97 24.29 5.75
CA ARG A 62 -2.23 25.39 5.10
C ARG A 62 -2.28 25.22 3.58
N LEU A 63 -2.00 24.04 3.05
CA LEU A 63 -2.09 23.76 1.63
C LEU A 63 -3.50 23.87 1.07
N SER A 64 -4.54 23.58 1.84
CA SER A 64 -5.93 23.71 1.38
C SER A 64 -6.35 25.17 1.10
N LYS A 65 -5.67 26.14 1.69
CA LYS A 65 -5.91 27.58 1.50
C LYS A 65 -5.10 28.18 0.33
N THR A 66 -4.25 27.39 -0.33
CA THR A 66 -3.41 27.87 -1.43
C THR A 66 -4.27 28.30 -2.61
N GLN A 67 -4.07 29.56 -3.08
CA GLN A 67 -4.74 30.06 -4.28
C GLN A 67 -4.02 29.50 -5.51
N VAL A 68 -4.79 28.99 -6.46
CA VAL A 68 -4.28 28.47 -7.74
C VAL A 68 -5.03 29.15 -8.90
N PRO A 69 -4.38 29.30 -10.07
CA PRO A 69 -5.01 29.93 -11.24
C PRO A 69 -6.27 29.17 -11.72
N PRO A 70 -7.23 29.86 -12.36
CA PRO A 70 -8.31 29.20 -13.08
C PRO A 70 -7.78 28.19 -14.12
N GLY A 71 -8.45 27.07 -14.27
CA GLY A 71 -8.03 26.02 -15.19
C GLY A 71 -6.87 25.16 -14.70
N THR A 72 -6.41 25.31 -13.45
CA THR A 72 -5.39 24.42 -12.86
C THR A 72 -5.82 22.96 -12.96
N PRO A 73 -4.92 22.04 -13.40
CA PRO A 73 -5.17 20.61 -13.40
C PRO A 73 -5.58 20.10 -12.01
N ILE A 74 -6.58 19.23 -11.98
CA ILE A 74 -7.01 18.57 -10.75
C ILE A 74 -6.70 17.07 -10.83
N VAL A 75 -6.00 16.55 -9.82
CA VAL A 75 -5.69 15.15 -9.65
C VAL A 75 -6.59 14.58 -8.54
N TYR A 76 -7.51 13.73 -8.93
CA TYR A 76 -8.37 12.97 -8.03
C TYR A 76 -7.61 11.71 -7.60
N SER A 77 -7.13 11.69 -6.36
CA SER A 77 -6.38 10.57 -5.80
C SER A 77 -7.31 9.74 -4.90
N MET A 78 -7.96 8.77 -5.50
CA MET A 78 -8.98 7.93 -4.84
C MET A 78 -9.25 6.64 -5.60
N THR A 79 -9.83 5.67 -4.91
CA THR A 79 -10.21 4.38 -5.51
C THR A 79 -11.36 4.54 -6.50
N MET A 80 -12.35 5.37 -6.18
CA MET A 80 -13.54 5.61 -7.00
C MET A 80 -13.59 7.05 -7.47
N PRO A 81 -13.59 7.29 -8.79
CA PRO A 81 -13.70 8.63 -9.31
C PRO A 81 -15.11 9.20 -9.06
N SER A 82 -15.19 10.25 -8.23
CA SER A 82 -16.28 11.21 -8.25
C SER A 82 -15.75 12.42 -8.98
N ILE A 83 -15.73 12.38 -10.32
CA ILE A 83 -15.19 13.47 -11.11
C ILE A 83 -16.17 14.64 -11.06
N ILE A 84 -15.86 15.63 -10.24
CA ILE A 84 -16.57 16.89 -10.16
C ILE A 84 -16.07 17.80 -11.27
N SER A 85 -16.99 18.48 -11.95
CA SER A 85 -16.65 19.41 -13.02
C SER A 85 -15.81 20.58 -12.52
N ASN A 86 -14.68 20.83 -13.17
CA ASN A 86 -13.94 22.10 -13.09
C ASN A 86 -13.46 22.46 -14.51
N ASP A 87 -12.92 23.68 -14.70
CA ASP A 87 -12.48 24.18 -16.00
C ASP A 87 -11.10 23.66 -16.42
N GLY A 88 -10.42 22.84 -15.59
CA GLY A 88 -9.09 22.30 -15.84
C GLY A 88 -9.08 20.84 -16.28
N PRO A 89 -7.91 20.33 -16.71
CA PRO A 89 -7.70 18.91 -16.96
C PRO A 89 -8.01 18.08 -15.71
N LYS A 90 -8.71 16.98 -15.90
CA LYS A 90 -9.10 16.03 -14.83
C LYS A 90 -8.23 14.81 -14.96
N ILE A 91 -7.46 14.53 -13.93
CA ILE A 91 -6.57 13.38 -13.87
C ILE A 91 -7.08 12.47 -12.75
N LEU A 92 -7.22 11.20 -13.02
CA LEU A 92 -7.52 10.22 -11.99
C LEU A 92 -6.22 9.52 -11.59
N PHE A 93 -5.81 9.62 -10.33
CA PHE A 93 -4.73 8.84 -9.76
C PHE A 93 -5.33 7.73 -8.89
N THR A 94 -5.29 6.49 -9.36
CA THR A 94 -5.99 5.37 -8.74
C THR A 94 -5.15 4.12 -8.58
N MET A 95 -5.61 3.23 -7.70
CA MET A 95 -5.00 1.94 -7.41
C MET A 95 -6.10 0.89 -7.29
N MET A 96 -5.88 -0.26 -7.93
CA MET A 96 -6.71 -1.46 -7.84
C MET A 96 -5.87 -2.61 -7.29
N GLU A 97 -6.52 -3.58 -6.66
CA GLU A 97 -5.83 -4.70 -6.03
C GLU A 97 -6.15 -6.05 -6.66
N SER A 98 -6.99 -6.08 -7.69
CA SER A 98 -7.35 -7.32 -8.39
C SER A 98 -6.26 -7.82 -9.33
N SER A 99 -6.25 -9.12 -9.56
CA SER A 99 -5.37 -9.74 -10.56
C SER A 99 -5.90 -9.55 -11.98
N ASN A 100 -7.21 -9.57 -12.15
CA ASN A 100 -7.89 -9.29 -13.41
C ASN A 100 -9.35 -8.88 -13.16
N GLY A 101 -10.01 -8.42 -14.24
CA GLY A 101 -11.40 -8.01 -14.23
C GLY A 101 -11.62 -6.67 -13.51
N LEU A 102 -12.36 -5.81 -14.13
CA LEU A 102 -12.86 -4.58 -13.53
C LEU A 102 -14.35 -4.43 -13.84
N HIS A 103 -15.07 -3.78 -12.95
CA HIS A 103 -16.47 -3.48 -13.18
C HIS A 103 -16.59 -2.43 -14.30
N LYS A 104 -17.46 -2.67 -15.29
CA LYS A 104 -17.64 -1.79 -16.46
C LYS A 104 -17.89 -0.32 -16.10
N GLU A 105 -18.72 -0.06 -15.08
CA GLU A 105 -18.99 1.30 -14.57
C GLU A 105 -17.73 2.05 -14.14
N TYR A 106 -16.69 1.32 -13.69
CA TYR A 106 -15.43 1.95 -13.30
C TYR A 106 -14.61 2.37 -14.52
N CYS A 107 -14.56 1.51 -15.54
CA CYS A 107 -13.90 1.84 -16.79
C CYS A 107 -14.55 3.06 -17.43
N GLU A 108 -15.88 3.11 -17.49
CA GLU A 108 -16.64 4.25 -18.01
C GLU A 108 -16.36 5.55 -17.21
N LYS A 109 -16.23 5.45 -15.89
CA LYS A 109 -15.86 6.61 -15.06
C LYS A 109 -14.41 7.05 -15.24
N MET A 110 -13.48 6.11 -15.46
CA MET A 110 -12.08 6.44 -15.76
C MET A 110 -11.96 7.17 -17.09
N ASP A 111 -12.79 6.84 -18.06
CA ASP A 111 -12.83 7.47 -19.39
C ASP A 111 -13.36 8.92 -19.36
N LEU A 112 -13.91 9.39 -18.25
CA LEU A 112 -14.21 10.80 -18.03
C LEU A 112 -12.97 11.64 -17.65
N ALA A 113 -11.85 11.00 -17.31
CA ALA A 113 -10.61 11.67 -17.01
C ALA A 113 -9.84 12.02 -18.30
N SER A 114 -9.08 13.11 -18.27
CA SER A 114 -8.14 13.46 -19.35
C SER A 114 -6.98 12.47 -19.44
N GLU A 115 -6.57 11.93 -18.31
CA GLU A 115 -5.55 10.89 -18.13
C GLU A 115 -5.83 10.10 -16.85
N VAL A 116 -5.44 8.83 -16.85
CA VAL A 116 -5.44 7.98 -15.65
C VAL A 116 -3.99 7.69 -15.25
N TRP A 117 -3.64 7.98 -14.00
CA TRP A 117 -2.32 7.69 -13.45
C TRP A 117 -2.41 6.51 -12.49
N VAL A 118 -1.47 5.59 -12.61
CA VAL A 118 -1.42 4.36 -11.81
C VAL A 118 0.01 4.11 -11.31
N PRO A 119 0.20 3.46 -10.15
CA PRO A 119 1.54 3.34 -9.58
C PRO A 119 2.42 2.25 -10.18
N THR A 120 1.86 1.29 -10.92
CA THR A 120 2.60 0.11 -11.40
C THR A 120 2.23 -0.29 -12.82
N THR A 121 3.11 -1.06 -13.47
CA THR A 121 2.83 -1.67 -14.79
C THR A 121 1.66 -2.63 -14.72
N HIS A 122 1.58 -3.49 -13.68
CA HIS A 122 0.43 -4.37 -13.45
C HIS A 122 -0.91 -3.61 -13.55
N MET A 123 -1.00 -2.44 -12.94
CA MET A 123 -2.19 -1.60 -13.01
C MET A 123 -2.46 -1.05 -14.40
N SER A 124 -1.40 -0.64 -15.11
CA SER A 124 -1.51 -0.18 -16.50
C SER A 124 -2.06 -1.28 -17.41
N ASP A 125 -1.53 -2.50 -17.28
CA ASP A 125 -1.94 -3.66 -18.04
C ASP A 125 -3.40 -4.03 -17.73
N LEU A 126 -3.76 -4.07 -16.43
CA LEU A 126 -5.14 -4.34 -15.99
C LEU A 126 -6.15 -3.35 -16.58
N LEU A 127 -5.83 -2.05 -16.62
CA LEU A 127 -6.72 -1.04 -17.21
C LEU A 127 -6.82 -1.18 -18.75
N SER A 128 -5.71 -1.50 -19.40
CA SER A 128 -5.69 -1.77 -20.84
C SER A 128 -6.55 -2.98 -21.20
N GLU A 129 -6.40 -4.10 -20.48
CA GLU A 129 -7.21 -5.31 -20.67
C GLU A 129 -8.70 -5.09 -20.37
N ALA A 130 -9.00 -4.22 -19.41
CA ALA A 130 -10.38 -3.83 -19.09
C ALA A 130 -11.01 -2.87 -20.11
N GLY A 131 -10.25 -2.39 -21.10
CA GLY A 131 -10.74 -1.53 -22.18
C GLY A 131 -10.89 -0.06 -21.78
N VAL A 132 -10.14 0.42 -20.80
CA VAL A 132 -10.08 1.86 -20.47
C VAL A 132 -9.46 2.60 -21.64
N SER A 133 -10.18 3.60 -22.17
CA SER A 133 -9.79 4.36 -23.36
C SER A 133 -8.96 5.60 -23.07
N SER A 134 -9.06 6.13 -21.85
CA SER A 134 -8.25 7.28 -21.41
C SER A 134 -6.76 6.93 -21.34
N PRO A 135 -5.85 7.84 -21.74
CA PRO A 135 -4.40 7.60 -21.65
C PRO A 135 -3.97 7.22 -20.23
N VAL A 136 -3.33 6.07 -20.09
CA VAL A 136 -2.81 5.56 -18.80
C VAL A 136 -1.32 5.87 -18.69
N HIS A 137 -0.91 6.41 -17.54
CA HIS A 137 0.50 6.71 -17.26
C HIS A 137 0.92 6.19 -15.89
N ILE A 138 2.15 5.70 -15.82
CA ILE A 138 2.74 5.22 -14.55
C ILE A 138 3.31 6.41 -13.79
N VAL A 139 2.77 6.67 -12.60
CA VAL A 139 3.27 7.61 -11.62
C VAL A 139 3.49 6.81 -10.32
N PRO A 140 4.72 6.38 -10.01
CA PRO A 140 4.97 5.45 -8.93
C PRO A 140 4.70 6.08 -7.56
N LEU A 141 4.63 5.22 -6.54
CA LEU A 141 4.73 5.63 -5.14
C LEU A 141 6.16 5.44 -4.65
N GLY A 142 6.41 5.79 -3.39
CA GLY A 142 7.74 5.68 -2.82
C GLY A 142 7.75 5.43 -1.32
N VAL A 143 8.96 5.42 -0.76
CA VAL A 143 9.21 5.40 0.67
C VAL A 143 10.03 6.62 1.08
N ASP A 144 9.78 7.12 2.29
CA ASP A 144 10.64 8.09 2.94
C ASP A 144 11.78 7.34 3.66
N GLN A 145 12.95 7.32 3.03
CA GLN A 145 14.11 6.58 3.54
C GLN A 145 14.80 7.24 4.75
N GLU A 146 14.46 8.49 5.05
CA GLU A 146 14.89 9.16 6.29
C GLU A 146 14.08 8.69 7.50
N VAL A 147 12.81 8.32 7.27
CA VAL A 147 11.93 7.74 8.28
C VAL A 147 12.08 6.22 8.34
N PHE A 148 11.98 5.55 7.20
CA PHE A 148 12.06 4.09 7.07
C PHE A 148 13.48 3.68 6.71
N GLY A 149 14.30 3.45 7.71
CA GLY A 149 15.69 3.03 7.57
C GLY A 149 16.18 2.24 8.78
N PRO A 150 17.32 1.54 8.66
CA PRO A 150 17.82 0.65 9.73
C PRO A 150 18.26 1.41 10.99
N ARG A 151 18.33 2.75 10.94
CA ARG A 151 18.72 3.62 12.07
C ARG A 151 17.55 4.29 12.79
N SER A 152 16.30 3.96 12.42
CA SER A 152 15.11 4.65 12.97
C SER A 152 14.75 4.23 14.42
N GLY A 153 15.64 3.51 15.11
CA GLY A 153 15.40 2.99 16.45
C GLY A 153 14.60 1.68 16.43
N GLN A 154 14.43 1.05 17.59
CA GLN A 154 13.67 -0.19 17.75
C GLN A 154 12.56 0.00 18.79
N MET A 155 11.37 -0.51 18.49
CA MET A 155 10.25 -0.53 19.42
C MET A 155 10.43 -1.63 20.47
N GLY A 156 10.16 -1.31 21.73
CA GLY A 156 10.00 -2.32 22.77
C GLY A 156 8.73 -3.15 22.54
N LEU A 157 8.88 -4.46 22.41
CA LEU A 157 7.76 -5.40 22.27
C LEU A 157 7.46 -6.05 23.64
N PRO A 158 6.23 -6.61 23.83
CA PRO A 158 5.89 -7.33 25.06
C PRO A 158 6.87 -8.48 25.38
N SER A 159 6.99 -8.85 26.64
CA SER A 159 7.86 -9.96 27.09
C SER A 159 7.50 -11.32 26.50
N THR A 160 6.29 -11.46 25.97
CA THR A 160 5.86 -12.66 25.22
C THR A 160 6.47 -12.74 23.82
N ALA A 161 7.04 -11.65 23.29
CA ALA A 161 7.74 -11.68 22.01
C ALA A 161 9.08 -12.40 22.15
N ARG A 162 9.31 -13.36 21.25
CA ARG A 162 10.55 -14.15 21.16
C ARG A 162 11.66 -13.33 20.48
N SER A 163 12.89 -13.88 20.42
CA SER A 163 14.04 -13.18 19.83
C SER A 163 13.92 -13.04 18.31
N PHE A 164 13.38 -14.03 17.61
CA PHE A 164 13.13 -13.95 16.18
C PHE A 164 11.66 -13.64 15.91
N ARG A 165 11.41 -12.58 15.12
CA ARG A 165 10.10 -11.98 14.97
C ARG A 165 9.72 -11.84 13.51
N PHE A 166 8.71 -12.57 13.09
CA PHE A 166 8.01 -12.32 11.84
C PHE A 166 7.04 -11.16 12.06
N LEU A 167 6.94 -10.24 11.11
CA LEU A 167 6.06 -9.07 11.18
C LEU A 167 5.12 -9.04 9.99
N SER A 168 3.84 -8.79 10.26
CA SER A 168 2.87 -8.42 9.23
C SER A 168 2.18 -7.11 9.59
N VAL A 169 2.14 -6.17 8.64
CA VAL A 169 1.51 -4.85 8.80
C VAL A 169 0.49 -4.62 7.70
N SER A 170 -0.78 -4.53 8.05
CA SER A 170 -1.86 -4.14 7.12
C SER A 170 -3.18 -3.90 7.85
N TRP A 171 -4.19 -3.35 7.16
CA TRP A 171 -5.56 -3.37 7.62
C TRP A 171 -6.08 -4.80 7.75
N TRP A 172 -6.95 -5.05 8.76
CA TRP A 172 -7.58 -6.36 8.95
C TRP A 172 -8.66 -6.59 7.88
N GLY A 173 -8.56 -7.70 7.16
CA GLY A 173 -9.53 -8.10 6.14
C GLY A 173 -9.09 -9.33 5.35
N PRO A 174 -10.04 -10.02 4.69
CA PRO A 174 -9.77 -11.26 3.95
C PRO A 174 -8.72 -11.11 2.84
N ARG A 175 -8.73 -9.99 2.13
CA ARG A 175 -7.74 -9.71 1.07
C ARG A 175 -6.32 -9.72 1.59
N LYS A 176 -6.09 -9.32 2.84
CA LYS A 176 -4.77 -9.25 3.44
C LYS A 176 -4.18 -10.59 3.87
N GLY A 177 -4.97 -11.67 3.75
CA GLY A 177 -4.49 -13.05 3.89
C GLY A 177 -4.03 -13.46 5.29
N PHE A 178 -4.52 -12.80 6.34
CA PHE A 178 -4.20 -13.18 7.71
C PHE A 178 -4.62 -14.61 8.06
N ASP A 179 -5.69 -15.11 7.41
CA ASP A 179 -6.14 -16.49 7.55
C ASP A 179 -5.09 -17.49 7.09
N ILE A 180 -4.37 -17.18 5.99
CA ILE A 180 -3.30 -18.03 5.45
C ILE A 180 -2.05 -17.89 6.33
N LEU A 181 -1.66 -16.65 6.64
CA LEU A 181 -0.46 -16.36 7.42
C LEU A 181 -0.50 -17.00 8.81
N ILE A 182 -1.61 -16.80 9.53
CA ILE A 182 -1.76 -17.33 10.90
C ILE A 182 -1.74 -18.88 10.87
N LYS A 183 -2.47 -19.49 9.95
CA LYS A 183 -2.45 -20.96 9.81
C LYS A 183 -1.06 -21.48 9.47
N ALA A 184 -0.35 -20.83 8.53
CA ALA A 184 1.00 -21.21 8.14
C ALA A 184 1.96 -21.15 9.34
N PHE A 185 1.95 -20.02 10.06
CA PHE A 185 2.78 -19.83 11.25
C PHE A 185 2.48 -20.86 12.35
N VAL A 186 1.20 -21.06 12.69
CA VAL A 186 0.77 -21.97 13.76
C VAL A 186 1.12 -23.43 13.41
N MET A 187 0.94 -23.82 12.15
CA MET A 187 1.23 -25.21 11.73
C MET A 187 2.73 -25.50 11.67
N GLU A 188 3.55 -24.50 11.38
CA GLU A 188 5.00 -24.65 11.19
C GLU A 188 5.80 -24.56 12.48
N PHE A 189 5.48 -23.62 13.39
CA PHE A 189 6.30 -23.32 14.55
C PHE A 189 5.69 -23.81 15.85
N PHE A 190 6.56 -24.39 16.72
CA PHE A 190 6.23 -24.91 18.05
C PHE A 190 6.59 -23.92 19.15
N ASP A 191 6.08 -24.11 20.36
CA ASP A 191 6.43 -23.23 21.51
C ASP A 191 7.93 -23.33 21.86
N SER A 192 8.59 -24.44 21.53
CA SER A 192 10.04 -24.60 21.69
C SER A 192 10.87 -23.79 20.70
N ASP A 193 10.30 -23.33 19.58
CA ASP A 193 11.00 -22.45 18.64
C ASP A 193 11.12 -21.03 19.23
N ASP A 194 12.31 -20.42 19.14
CA ASP A 194 12.50 -19.04 19.61
C ASP A 194 12.01 -18.02 18.58
N VAL A 195 10.77 -18.18 18.14
CA VAL A 195 10.11 -17.32 17.16
C VAL A 195 8.77 -16.80 17.65
N CYS A 196 8.31 -15.65 17.12
CA CYS A 196 6.93 -15.21 17.26
C CYS A 196 6.43 -14.51 15.98
N LEU A 197 5.10 -14.43 15.83
CA LEU A 197 4.46 -13.64 14.79
C LEU A 197 3.91 -12.36 15.40
N VAL A 198 4.41 -11.21 14.98
CA VAL A 198 3.91 -9.88 15.34
C VAL A 198 2.95 -9.42 14.25
N ILE A 199 1.72 -9.15 14.62
CA ILE A 199 0.69 -8.63 13.72
C ILE A 199 0.40 -7.19 14.12
N SER A 200 0.71 -6.23 13.24
CA SER A 200 0.29 -4.85 13.39
C SER A 200 -0.90 -4.59 12.47
N SER A 201 -2.09 -4.51 13.08
CA SER A 201 -3.33 -4.39 12.30
C SER A 201 -4.40 -3.59 13.03
N ARG A 202 -5.27 -2.95 12.23
CA ARG A 202 -6.51 -2.30 12.66
C ARG A 202 -7.64 -2.68 11.74
N ASP A 203 -8.87 -2.71 12.27
CA ASP A 203 -10.06 -2.88 11.45
C ASP A 203 -10.40 -1.58 10.71
N HIS A 204 -10.68 -1.68 9.42
CA HIS A 204 -11.06 -0.52 8.59
C HIS A 204 -12.40 0.10 9.01
N GLY A 205 -13.33 -0.70 9.51
CA GLY A 205 -14.63 -0.27 10.03
C GLY A 205 -14.58 0.31 11.45
N GLY A 206 -13.38 0.39 12.08
CA GLY A 206 -13.19 0.96 13.41
C GLY A 206 -13.55 0.02 14.57
N LYS A 207 -13.64 -1.30 14.34
CA LYS A 207 -13.82 -2.28 15.41
C LYS A 207 -12.59 -2.28 16.33
N PRO A 208 -12.78 -2.59 17.64
CA PRO A 208 -11.69 -2.56 18.61
C PRO A 208 -10.68 -3.69 18.38
N ALA A 209 -9.48 -3.55 18.96
CA ALA A 209 -8.43 -4.57 18.88
C ALA A 209 -8.86 -5.96 19.39
N SER A 210 -9.78 -5.98 20.36
CA SER A 210 -10.36 -7.23 20.88
C SER A 210 -11.11 -8.03 19.81
N TYR A 211 -11.71 -7.37 18.83
CA TYR A 211 -12.31 -8.04 17.68
C TYR A 211 -11.25 -8.78 16.85
N ILE A 212 -10.14 -8.11 16.53
CA ILE A 212 -9.04 -8.74 15.78
C ILE A 212 -8.44 -9.90 16.59
N ALA A 213 -8.24 -9.71 17.90
CA ALA A 213 -7.75 -10.78 18.77
C ALA A 213 -8.66 -12.02 18.74
N SER A 214 -9.99 -11.82 18.78
CA SER A 214 -10.97 -12.92 18.68
C SER A 214 -10.92 -13.62 17.32
N GLU A 215 -10.75 -12.88 16.22
CA GLU A 215 -10.59 -13.46 14.88
C GLU A 215 -9.31 -14.30 14.80
N ILE A 216 -8.19 -13.79 15.32
CA ILE A 216 -6.91 -14.53 15.40
C ILE A 216 -7.12 -15.84 16.19
N GLU A 217 -7.75 -15.77 17.37
CA GLU A 217 -8.03 -16.97 18.16
C GLU A 217 -8.92 -17.97 17.40
N GLY A 218 -9.94 -17.50 16.69
CA GLY A 218 -10.79 -18.34 15.85
C GLY A 218 -10.01 -19.09 14.78
N ILE A 219 -9.09 -18.38 14.09
CA ILE A 219 -8.21 -19.00 13.09
C ILE A 219 -7.28 -20.02 13.74
N VAL A 220 -6.65 -19.69 14.86
CA VAL A 220 -5.77 -20.60 15.61
C VAL A 220 -6.54 -21.87 16.03
N LYS A 221 -7.70 -21.74 16.65
CA LYS A 221 -8.55 -22.88 17.05
C LYS A 221 -8.93 -23.77 15.87
N SER A 222 -9.13 -23.20 14.69
CA SER A 222 -9.45 -23.96 13.48
C SER A 222 -8.34 -24.89 13.01
N THR A 223 -7.09 -24.71 13.47
CA THR A 223 -5.95 -25.57 13.14
C THR A 223 -5.88 -26.83 14.01
N GLY A 224 -6.51 -26.82 15.19
CA GLY A 224 -6.43 -27.91 16.17
C GLY A 224 -5.06 -28.06 16.82
N LYS A 225 -4.09 -27.17 16.55
CA LYS A 225 -2.72 -27.25 17.09
C LYS A 225 -2.61 -26.44 18.39
N GLU A 226 -2.27 -27.12 19.50
CA GLU A 226 -2.10 -26.51 20.83
C GLU A 226 -0.66 -26.04 21.05
N ASP A 227 0.32 -26.89 20.74
CA ASP A 227 1.74 -26.57 20.84
C ASP A 227 2.19 -25.68 19.65
N ARG A 228 2.32 -24.41 19.92
CA ARG A 228 2.66 -23.39 18.90
C ARG A 228 3.39 -22.20 19.47
N ALA A 229 4.20 -21.56 18.62
CA ALA A 229 4.87 -20.31 18.93
C ALA A 229 3.84 -19.15 19.15
N PRO A 230 4.18 -18.12 19.95
CA PRO A 230 3.26 -17.03 20.28
C PRO A 230 2.97 -16.09 19.11
N ILE A 231 1.75 -15.53 19.11
CA ILE A 231 1.30 -14.45 18.24
C ILE A 231 1.09 -13.20 19.08
N VAL A 232 1.69 -12.09 18.68
CA VAL A 232 1.59 -10.79 19.35
C VAL A 232 0.80 -9.83 18.48
N LEU A 233 -0.36 -9.36 18.96
CA LEU A 233 -1.13 -8.32 18.28
C LEU A 233 -0.68 -6.93 18.75
N HIS A 234 -0.26 -6.10 17.82
CA HIS A 234 0.09 -4.69 18.02
C HIS A 234 -0.91 -3.80 17.25
N SER A 235 -1.69 -2.99 17.94
CA SER A 235 -2.80 -2.23 17.31
C SER A 235 -2.67 -0.69 17.47
N ARG A 236 -1.52 -0.19 17.95
CA ARG A 236 -1.35 1.21 18.38
C ARG A 236 -0.34 2.02 17.57
N ILE A 237 -0.07 1.70 16.31
CA ILE A 237 0.80 2.54 15.48
C ILE A 237 0.04 3.82 15.10
N THR A 238 0.61 4.97 15.42
CA THR A 238 0.01 6.29 15.14
C THR A 238 0.88 7.16 14.24
N THR A 239 2.18 6.87 14.16
CA THR A 239 3.13 7.64 13.35
C THR A 239 4.01 6.74 12.50
N ASP A 240 4.53 7.29 11.40
CA ASP A 240 5.50 6.59 10.55
C ASP A 240 6.80 6.26 11.30
N LYS A 241 7.21 7.08 12.26
CA LYS A 241 8.38 6.79 13.11
C LYS A 241 8.16 5.59 14.03
N GLU A 242 6.97 5.47 14.62
CA GLU A 242 6.61 4.28 15.40
C GLU A 242 6.56 3.04 14.52
N LEU A 243 6.00 3.17 13.31
CA LEU A 243 5.97 2.08 12.35
C LEU A 243 7.39 1.65 11.93
N ALA A 244 8.27 2.59 11.64
CA ALA A 244 9.67 2.31 11.32
C ALA A 244 10.40 1.61 12.48
N SER A 245 10.15 2.04 13.73
CA SER A 245 10.72 1.40 14.92
C SER A 245 10.20 -0.03 15.13
N LEU A 246 8.95 -0.32 14.71
CA LEU A 246 8.40 -1.67 14.72
C LEU A 246 9.06 -2.55 13.65
N TYR A 247 9.24 -2.06 12.42
CA TYR A 247 10.01 -2.78 11.39
C TYR A 247 11.40 -3.14 11.93
N ASN A 248 12.13 -2.18 12.49
CA ASN A 248 13.48 -2.40 13.03
C ASN A 248 13.53 -3.32 14.27
N ALA A 249 12.39 -3.55 14.94
CA ALA A 249 12.30 -4.50 16.06
C ALA A 249 12.04 -5.95 15.59
N CYS A 250 11.84 -6.19 14.30
CA CYS A 250 11.51 -7.49 13.73
C CYS A 250 12.59 -7.99 12.75
N ASN A 251 12.52 -9.26 12.35
CA ASN A 251 13.57 -9.93 11.58
C ASN A 251 13.16 -10.23 10.15
N VAL A 252 11.88 -10.50 9.89
CA VAL A 252 11.33 -10.82 8.56
C VAL A 252 9.95 -10.20 8.44
N PHE A 253 9.69 -9.56 7.32
CA PHE A 253 8.35 -9.06 6.99
C PHE A 253 7.58 -10.07 6.15
N VAL A 254 6.32 -10.35 6.51
CA VAL A 254 5.46 -11.30 5.79
C VAL A 254 4.16 -10.63 5.40
N LEU A 255 3.80 -10.70 4.12
CA LEU A 255 2.53 -10.22 3.60
C LEU A 255 1.90 -11.27 2.67
N ALA A 256 0.92 -12.04 3.20
CA ALA A 256 0.19 -13.06 2.46
C ALA A 256 -1.05 -12.50 1.72
N SER A 257 -0.95 -11.27 1.22
CA SER A 257 -2.08 -10.57 0.59
C SER A 257 -2.54 -11.24 -0.70
N ARG A 258 -3.86 -11.24 -0.93
CA ARG A 258 -4.49 -11.67 -2.18
C ARG A 258 -4.48 -10.59 -3.27
N GLY A 259 -3.98 -9.40 -2.95
CA GLY A 259 -3.86 -8.32 -3.94
C GLY A 259 -3.49 -6.98 -3.33
N GLU A 260 -2.62 -6.28 -4.01
CA GLU A 260 -2.13 -4.94 -3.65
C GLU A 260 -2.04 -4.04 -4.88
N GLY A 261 -2.37 -2.78 -4.70
CA GLY A 261 -2.18 -1.78 -5.75
C GLY A 261 -0.74 -1.25 -5.82
N TYR A 262 0.03 -1.36 -4.72
CA TYR A 262 1.46 -1.02 -4.63
C TYR A 262 2.15 -1.74 -3.47
N SER A 263 1.52 -1.78 -2.30
CA SER A 263 2.03 -2.30 -1.04
C SER A 263 3.13 -1.45 -0.39
N LEU A 264 2.77 -0.28 0.12
CA LEU A 264 3.68 0.55 0.92
C LEU A 264 4.35 -0.24 2.06
N PRO A 265 3.66 -1.14 2.80
CA PRO A 265 4.30 -1.90 3.88
C PRO A 265 5.49 -2.76 3.44
N ILE A 266 5.46 -3.36 2.24
CA ILE A 266 6.62 -4.11 1.71
C ILE A 266 7.79 -3.15 1.46
N VAL A 267 7.53 -2.03 0.82
CA VAL A 267 8.55 -1.04 0.47
C VAL A 267 9.17 -0.40 1.73
N GLU A 268 8.35 -0.13 2.74
CA GLU A 268 8.78 0.37 4.06
C GLU A 268 9.66 -0.65 4.79
N ALA A 269 9.21 -1.91 4.87
CA ALA A 269 9.97 -3.01 5.47
C ALA A 269 11.32 -3.22 4.77
N ALA A 270 11.32 -3.25 3.44
CA ALA A 270 12.53 -3.37 2.62
C ALA A 270 13.47 -2.17 2.81
N SER A 271 12.96 -0.95 2.92
CA SER A 271 13.78 0.23 3.22
C SER A 271 14.43 0.16 4.60
N CYS A 272 13.79 -0.51 5.57
CA CYS A 272 14.36 -0.81 6.88
C CYS A 272 15.36 -1.99 6.86
N GLY A 273 15.52 -2.68 5.73
CA GLY A 273 16.47 -3.80 5.58
C GLY A 273 15.90 -5.18 5.92
N LEU A 274 14.58 -5.35 6.06
CA LEU A 274 13.98 -6.65 6.36
C LEU A 274 13.91 -7.54 5.12
N PRO A 275 14.24 -8.82 5.24
CA PRO A 275 13.83 -9.84 4.29
C PRO A 275 12.31 -9.85 4.15
N VAL A 276 11.81 -10.09 2.93
CA VAL A 276 10.39 -10.07 2.62
C VAL A 276 9.92 -11.46 2.17
N ILE A 277 8.83 -11.93 2.76
CA ILE A 277 8.03 -13.04 2.28
C ILE A 277 6.70 -12.46 1.78
N SER A 278 6.32 -12.73 0.53
CA SER A 278 5.10 -12.19 -0.06
C SER A 278 4.45 -13.18 -1.00
N THR A 279 3.17 -12.96 -1.31
CA THR A 279 2.51 -13.64 -2.42
C THR A 279 3.00 -13.08 -3.75
N ARG A 280 3.16 -13.96 -4.78
CA ARG A 280 3.47 -13.56 -6.15
C ARG A 280 2.17 -13.23 -6.86
N CYS A 281 1.73 -11.98 -6.75
CA CYS A 281 0.51 -11.53 -7.39
C CYS A 281 0.41 -9.99 -7.43
N THR A 282 -0.27 -9.48 -8.44
CA THR A 282 -0.63 -8.05 -8.59
C THR A 282 0.58 -7.11 -8.55
N ALA A 283 0.48 -5.96 -7.90
CA ALA A 283 1.53 -4.94 -7.92
C ALA A 283 2.90 -5.42 -7.40
N GLN A 284 2.95 -6.40 -6.50
CA GLN A 284 4.21 -6.91 -5.95
C GLN A 284 5.12 -7.50 -7.02
N GLU A 285 4.56 -8.12 -8.06
CA GLU A 285 5.33 -8.74 -9.17
C GLU A 285 6.14 -7.72 -9.97
N THR A 286 5.81 -6.44 -9.87
CA THR A 286 6.55 -5.39 -10.57
C THR A 286 7.91 -5.10 -9.95
N TYR A 287 8.13 -5.49 -8.69
CA TYR A 287 9.38 -5.19 -7.98
C TYR A 287 9.93 -6.33 -7.12
N LEU A 288 9.17 -7.39 -6.86
CA LEU A 288 9.63 -8.61 -6.18
C LEU A 288 9.89 -9.73 -7.19
N ASP A 289 10.98 -10.47 -6.97
CA ASP A 289 11.36 -11.67 -7.68
C ASP A 289 12.13 -12.62 -6.75
N ASP A 290 12.47 -13.83 -7.23
CA ASP A 290 13.13 -14.85 -6.41
C ASP A 290 14.57 -14.47 -5.99
N SER A 291 15.17 -13.47 -6.60
CA SER A 291 16.47 -12.96 -6.18
C SER A 291 16.40 -12.05 -4.94
N ASN A 292 15.25 -11.44 -4.68
CA ASN A 292 15.11 -10.37 -3.69
C ASN A 292 14.00 -10.61 -2.64
N ALA A 293 13.20 -11.68 -2.78
CA ALA A 293 12.14 -12.05 -1.84
C ALA A 293 11.92 -13.56 -1.79
N TYR A 294 11.16 -14.02 -0.80
CA TYR A 294 10.55 -15.34 -0.77
C TYR A 294 9.13 -15.22 -1.28
N LEU A 295 8.76 -15.94 -2.32
CA LEU A 295 7.49 -15.75 -3.00
C LEU A 295 6.60 -16.99 -2.93
N LEU A 296 5.33 -16.76 -2.56
CA LEU A 296 4.27 -17.76 -2.56
C LEU A 296 3.43 -17.62 -3.83
N ASP A 297 3.47 -18.63 -4.68
CA ASP A 297 2.65 -18.65 -5.90
C ASP A 297 1.18 -18.95 -5.60
N PRO A 298 0.23 -18.29 -6.28
CA PRO A 298 -1.18 -18.60 -6.17
C PRO A 298 -1.51 -19.95 -6.82
N GLU A 299 -2.55 -20.64 -6.33
CA GLU A 299 -3.03 -21.90 -6.89
C GLU A 299 -4.08 -21.69 -8.00
N GLY A 300 -4.52 -20.47 -8.19
CA GLY A 300 -5.51 -20.05 -9.16
C GLY A 300 -6.12 -18.71 -8.79
N PHE A 301 -7.22 -18.37 -9.47
CA PHE A 301 -7.93 -17.11 -9.25
C PHE A 301 -9.40 -17.37 -8.96
N GLY A 302 -9.98 -16.54 -8.11
CA GLY A 302 -11.37 -16.63 -7.69
C GLY A 302 -11.99 -15.27 -7.42
N LYS A 303 -13.29 -15.24 -7.17
CA LYS A 303 -14.01 -14.00 -6.84
C LYS A 303 -13.50 -13.41 -5.52
N ALA A 304 -13.63 -12.09 -5.39
CA ALA A 304 -13.39 -11.40 -4.14
C ALA A 304 -14.20 -11.99 -2.98
N ASP A 305 -13.63 -12.03 -1.79
CA ASP A 305 -14.40 -12.39 -0.58
C ASP A 305 -15.41 -11.27 -0.30
N PRO A 306 -16.71 -11.61 -0.16
CA PRO A 306 -17.73 -10.59 0.10
C PRO A 306 -17.50 -9.77 1.38
N ARG A 307 -16.69 -10.27 2.31
CA ARG A 307 -16.33 -9.57 3.55
C ARG A 307 -15.42 -8.38 3.31
N ASP A 308 -14.57 -8.40 2.26
CA ASP A 308 -13.75 -7.24 1.86
C ASP A 308 -14.61 -6.04 1.46
N GLY A 309 -15.75 -6.28 0.81
CA GLY A 309 -16.70 -5.25 0.45
C GLY A 309 -17.56 -4.71 1.62
N ARG A 310 -17.68 -5.46 2.71
CA ARG A 310 -18.45 -5.07 3.90
C ARG A 310 -17.67 -4.21 4.88
N ALA A 311 -16.35 -4.18 4.79
CA ALA A 311 -15.49 -3.42 5.69
C ALA A 311 -15.66 -1.90 5.52
N SER A 312 -16.29 -1.43 4.46
CA SER A 312 -16.66 -0.03 4.30
C SER A 312 -18.15 0.17 4.64
N SER A 313 -18.45 1.15 5.45
CA SER A 313 -19.79 1.59 5.84
C SER A 313 -20.66 2.10 4.67
N VAL A 314 -20.25 1.90 3.45
CA VAL A 314 -20.91 2.36 2.24
C VAL A 314 -21.15 1.16 1.32
N GLY A 315 -22.39 0.73 1.17
CA GLY A 315 -22.82 -0.39 0.30
C GLY A 315 -22.44 -0.31 -1.19
N ARG A 316 -21.64 0.68 -1.58
CA ARG A 316 -21.03 0.84 -2.89
C ARG A 316 -19.84 -0.10 -3.13
N TRP A 317 -19.16 -0.55 -2.08
CA TRP A 317 -17.96 -1.39 -2.20
C TRP A 317 -18.24 -2.81 -2.69
N CYS A 318 -19.45 -3.33 -2.46
CA CYS A 318 -19.84 -4.64 -3.01
C CYS A 318 -19.82 -4.64 -4.54
N LYS A 319 -20.18 -3.51 -5.18
CA LYS A 319 -20.08 -3.35 -6.64
C LYS A 319 -18.63 -3.17 -7.12
N PHE A 320 -17.78 -2.55 -6.29
CA PHE A 320 -16.37 -2.34 -6.65
C PHE A 320 -15.66 -3.66 -6.95
N TYR A 321 -15.85 -4.67 -6.11
CA TYR A 321 -15.21 -5.98 -6.29
C TYR A 321 -15.97 -6.93 -7.22
N GLU A 322 -17.13 -6.50 -7.75
CA GLU A 322 -17.87 -7.29 -8.71
C GLU A 322 -17.04 -7.47 -10.00
N ASN A 323 -16.94 -8.72 -10.47
CA ASN A 323 -16.11 -9.15 -11.59
C ASN A 323 -14.59 -9.12 -11.37
N GLN A 324 -14.11 -8.65 -10.22
CA GLN A 324 -12.69 -8.73 -9.88
C GLN A 324 -12.31 -10.14 -9.43
N GLN A 325 -11.12 -10.57 -9.83
CA GLN A 325 -10.55 -11.84 -9.41
C GLN A 325 -9.29 -11.63 -8.58
N PHE A 326 -9.15 -12.48 -7.57
CA PHE A 326 -8.05 -12.46 -6.62
C PHE A 326 -7.41 -13.84 -6.54
N PRO A 327 -6.12 -13.92 -6.21
CA PRO A 327 -5.43 -15.18 -5.98
C PRO A 327 -6.12 -16.04 -4.93
N VAL A 328 -6.18 -17.33 -5.21
CA VAL A 328 -6.69 -18.36 -4.29
C VAL A 328 -5.53 -19.11 -3.69
N PHE A 329 -5.58 -19.31 -2.37
CA PHE A 329 -4.61 -20.05 -1.59
C PHE A 329 -5.33 -21.11 -0.76
N SER A 330 -4.88 -22.37 -0.85
CA SER A 330 -5.44 -23.53 -0.14
C SER A 330 -4.53 -24.00 1.00
N GLY A 331 -4.82 -25.17 1.55
CA GLY A 331 -3.96 -25.83 2.54
C GLY A 331 -2.54 -26.14 2.02
N LYS A 332 -2.34 -26.31 0.69
CA LYS A 332 -1.03 -26.44 0.07
C LYS A 332 -0.23 -25.14 0.17
N SER A 333 -0.87 -24.01 -0.12
CA SER A 333 -0.27 -22.68 0.04
C SER A 333 0.06 -22.36 1.50
N VAL A 334 -0.81 -22.76 2.44
CA VAL A 334 -0.56 -22.61 3.88
C VAL A 334 0.72 -23.33 4.28
N ARG A 335 0.90 -24.58 3.84
CA ARG A 335 2.13 -25.36 4.10
C ARG A 335 3.34 -24.67 3.48
N ARG A 336 3.27 -24.30 2.19
CA ARG A 336 4.40 -23.66 1.50
C ARG A 336 4.79 -22.34 2.15
N LEU A 337 3.84 -21.54 2.60
CA LEU A 337 4.15 -20.30 3.33
C LEU A 337 4.87 -20.60 4.67
N GLY A 338 4.46 -21.65 5.39
CA GLY A 338 5.17 -22.12 6.59
C GLY A 338 6.62 -22.47 6.28
N GLU A 339 6.85 -23.28 5.22
CA GLU A 339 8.18 -23.64 4.75
C GLU A 339 9.04 -22.40 4.41
N LEU A 340 8.50 -21.42 3.68
CA LEU A 340 9.22 -20.17 3.36
C LEU A 340 9.59 -19.38 4.62
N MET A 341 8.73 -19.38 5.62
CA MET A 341 9.02 -18.77 6.92
C MET A 341 10.14 -19.55 7.63
N ARG A 342 10.10 -20.89 7.62
CA ARG A 342 11.15 -21.75 8.19
C ARG A 342 12.48 -21.56 7.48
N GLU A 343 12.50 -21.56 6.16
CA GLU A 343 13.69 -21.28 5.34
C GLU A 343 14.34 -19.94 5.73
N SER A 344 13.54 -18.89 5.87
CA SER A 344 14.03 -17.54 6.25
C SER A 344 14.54 -17.46 7.70
N TYR A 345 14.03 -18.30 8.59
CA TYR A 345 14.47 -18.42 9.98
C TYR A 345 15.79 -19.20 10.09
N GLU A 346 15.94 -20.29 9.36
CA GLU A 346 17.10 -21.18 9.44
C GLU A 346 18.27 -20.68 8.60
N ASP A 347 18.03 -20.24 7.36
CA ASP A 347 19.05 -19.68 6.46
C ASP A 347 19.03 -18.15 6.46
N ARG A 348 19.55 -17.58 7.55
CA ARG A 348 19.63 -16.12 7.73
C ARG A 348 20.57 -15.44 6.73
N ALA A 349 21.56 -16.17 6.21
CA ALA A 349 22.49 -15.63 5.23
C ALA A 349 21.80 -15.36 3.89
N THR A 350 21.05 -16.34 3.38
CA THR A 350 20.22 -16.15 2.17
C THR A 350 19.14 -15.09 2.38
N ALA A 351 18.47 -15.07 3.54
CA ALA A 351 17.49 -14.05 3.86
C ALA A 351 18.09 -12.63 3.84
N ALA A 352 19.28 -12.46 4.43
CA ALA A 352 19.99 -11.17 4.42
C ALA A 352 20.44 -10.77 3.00
N ALA A 353 20.89 -11.72 2.18
CA ALA A 353 21.29 -11.45 0.79
C ALA A 353 20.10 -10.97 -0.06
N LYS A 354 18.93 -11.62 0.04
CA LYS A 354 17.70 -11.19 -0.62
C LYS A 354 17.28 -9.80 -0.14
N ALA A 355 17.31 -9.56 1.18
CA ALA A 355 16.99 -8.26 1.76
C ALA A 355 17.90 -7.15 1.23
N ALA A 356 19.21 -7.40 1.10
CA ALA A 356 20.17 -6.41 0.60
C ALA A 356 19.82 -5.96 -0.84
N ILE A 357 19.49 -6.91 -1.72
CA ILE A 357 19.09 -6.63 -3.11
C ILE A 357 17.81 -5.78 -3.15
N LEU A 358 16.79 -6.16 -2.36
CA LEU A 358 15.53 -5.42 -2.32
C LEU A 358 15.70 -4.03 -1.70
N THR A 359 16.47 -3.92 -0.61
CA THR A 359 16.77 -2.67 0.06
C THR A 359 17.44 -1.68 -0.89
N GLU A 360 18.45 -2.12 -1.63
CA GLU A 360 19.13 -1.28 -2.63
C GLU A 360 18.15 -0.79 -3.72
N LYS A 361 17.33 -1.71 -4.29
CA LYS A 361 16.31 -1.36 -5.28
C LYS A 361 15.32 -0.32 -4.75
N VAL A 362 14.83 -0.52 -3.52
CA VAL A 362 13.83 0.36 -2.89
C VAL A 362 14.44 1.73 -2.59
N ARG A 363 15.60 1.77 -1.96
CA ARG A 363 16.24 3.03 -1.52
C ARG A 363 16.78 3.87 -2.67
N THR A 364 17.05 3.28 -3.83
CA THR A 364 17.57 4.01 -5.01
C THR A 364 16.50 4.36 -6.03
N LYS A 365 15.45 3.54 -6.18
CA LYS A 365 14.48 3.65 -7.28
C LYS A 365 13.04 3.87 -6.84
N MET A 366 12.69 3.53 -5.59
CA MET A 366 11.32 3.60 -5.11
C MET A 366 11.18 4.63 -3.98
N THR A 367 11.67 5.84 -4.21
CA THR A 367 11.61 6.94 -3.24
C THR A 367 10.48 7.91 -3.56
N TRP A 368 9.96 8.61 -2.56
CA TRP A 368 8.99 9.68 -2.80
C TRP A 368 9.56 10.82 -3.63
N ASP A 369 10.88 11.07 -3.59
CA ASP A 369 11.51 12.09 -4.43
C ASP A 369 11.45 11.71 -5.90
N HIS A 370 11.79 10.45 -6.23
CA HIS A 370 11.62 9.93 -7.59
C HIS A 370 10.15 9.99 -8.05
N ALA A 371 9.21 9.53 -7.20
CA ALA A 371 7.79 9.60 -7.49
C ALA A 371 7.32 11.04 -7.77
N THR A 372 7.82 12.01 -6.98
CA THR A 372 7.50 13.43 -7.15
C THR A 372 8.06 13.98 -8.47
N ASP A 373 9.26 13.57 -8.88
CA ASP A 373 9.87 14.02 -10.15
C ASP A 373 9.10 13.48 -11.36
N VAL A 374 8.66 12.22 -11.31
CA VAL A 374 7.77 11.65 -12.33
C VAL A 374 6.44 12.40 -12.37
N PHE A 375 5.85 12.70 -11.21
CA PHE A 375 4.62 13.48 -11.11
C PHE A 375 4.78 14.88 -11.75
N ILE A 376 5.84 15.60 -11.43
CA ILE A 376 6.15 16.93 -12.01
C ILE A 376 6.27 16.84 -13.53
N THR A 377 6.99 15.85 -14.02
CA THR A 377 7.17 15.63 -15.46
C THR A 377 5.83 15.41 -16.16
N ARG A 378 4.96 14.60 -15.55
CA ARG A 378 3.63 14.33 -16.10
C ARG A 378 2.72 15.54 -16.02
N LEU A 379 2.72 16.25 -14.89
CA LEU A 379 1.95 17.49 -14.71
C LEU A 379 2.33 18.57 -15.72
N ALA A 380 3.63 18.72 -16.02
CA ALA A 380 4.11 19.65 -17.02
C ALA A 380 3.57 19.32 -18.42
N ALA A 381 3.56 18.03 -18.79
CA ALA A 381 3.03 17.59 -20.08
C ALA A 381 1.50 17.86 -20.21
N VAL A 382 0.72 17.62 -19.15
CA VAL A 382 -0.71 17.96 -19.12
C VAL A 382 -0.92 19.47 -19.26
N SER A 383 -0.15 20.27 -18.54
CA SER A 383 -0.25 21.73 -18.58
C SER A 383 0.12 22.32 -19.95
N ALA A 384 1.10 21.74 -20.64
CA ALA A 384 1.48 22.14 -22.01
C ALA A 384 0.35 21.87 -23.01
N LYS A 385 -0.20 20.66 -23.03
CA LYS A 385 -1.36 20.30 -23.89
C LYS A 385 -2.56 21.22 -23.67
N GLN A 386 -2.78 21.70 -22.46
CA GLN A 386 -3.87 22.62 -22.17
C GLN A 386 -3.63 24.01 -22.75
N ARG A 387 -2.37 24.49 -22.76
CA ARG A 387 -2.01 25.79 -23.35
C ARG A 387 -2.19 25.77 -24.88
N GLU A 388 -1.77 24.69 -25.53
CA GLU A 388 -1.95 24.49 -26.97
C GLU A 388 -3.42 24.51 -27.40
N LYS A 389 -4.31 23.94 -26.60
CA LYS A 389 -5.77 23.91 -26.89
C LYS A 389 -6.46 25.29 -26.71
N LYS A 390 -5.81 26.24 -26.03
CA LYS A 390 -6.36 27.60 -25.80
C LYS A 390 -5.86 28.64 -26.81
N GLN A 391 -4.82 28.30 -27.57
CA GLN A 391 -4.32 29.05 -28.72
C GLN A 391 -5.04 28.63 -30.01
#